data_b9a8f58a92492034d5a266f1d74b4790
#
_entry.id   b9a8f58a92492034d5a266f1d74b4790
#
_cell.length_a   1.000
_cell.length_b   1.000
_cell.length_c   1.000
_cell.angle_alpha   90.00
_cell.angle_beta   90.00
_cell.angle_gamma   90.00
#
_symmetry.space_group_name_H-M   'P 1'
#
loop_
_entity.id
_entity.type
_entity.pdbx_description
1 polymer ?
#
loop_
_entity_poly.entity_id
_entity_poly.type
_entity_poly.pdbx_seq_one_letter_code
_entity_poly.pdbx_strand_id
1 'polypeptide(L)'
;MGFMDNLLNAIRNKYLNATGAERDLLTLIKDKDITQAQTLMQNRDTEVLQAIQEYNPELHRIMRKADKMRKGQEPYRTEKLPRARQKYINEVELFFLLGNPIRWKKVNNEGSDEAFEAYNQFLQDTRFNVSMRKAKRIAGAETECAKLYHIYRDENFQPQVKVVVICKSKGY
;
A
#
# COMPACT_ATOMS: atom_id res chain seq x y z
N MET A 1 30.80 16.70 6.20
CA MET A 1 29.86 16.55 7.35
C MET A 1 30.67 16.94 8.59
N GLY A 2 30.25 17.99 9.28
CA GLY A 2 31.02 18.58 10.39
C GLY A 2 30.78 17.82 11.70
N PHE A 3 31.69 17.96 12.65
CA PHE A 3 31.58 17.42 14.00
C PHE A 3 30.25 17.79 14.68
N MET A 4 29.74 18.99 14.43
CA MET A 4 28.45 19.48 14.95
C MET A 4 27.26 18.66 14.41
N ASP A 5 27.29 18.25 13.14
CA ASP A 5 26.21 17.42 12.56
C ASP A 5 26.16 16.03 13.21
N ASN A 6 27.34 15.46 13.48
CA ASN A 6 27.44 14.17 14.18
C ASN A 6 26.96 14.27 15.63
N LEU A 7 27.26 15.36 16.33
CA LEU A 7 26.84 15.61 17.70
C LEU A 7 25.32 15.81 17.77
N LEU A 8 24.75 16.61 16.87
CA LEU A 8 23.30 16.85 16.80
C LEU A 8 22.54 15.56 16.48
N ASN A 9 23.06 14.74 15.57
CA ASN A 9 22.47 13.44 15.25
C ASN A 9 22.56 12.47 16.44
N ALA A 10 23.66 12.45 17.19
CA ALA A 10 23.79 11.62 18.38
C ALA A 10 22.81 12.04 19.49
N ILE A 11 22.64 13.35 19.72
CA ILE A 11 21.67 13.89 20.69
C ILE A 11 20.24 13.56 20.25
N ARG A 12 19.90 13.80 18.98
CA ARG A 12 18.59 13.49 18.42
C ARG A 12 18.27 11.99 18.52
N ASN A 13 19.24 11.13 18.23
CA ASN A 13 19.08 9.68 18.31
C ASN A 13 18.85 9.23 19.75
N LYS A 14 19.59 9.80 20.71
CA LYS A 14 19.42 9.52 22.14
C LYS A 14 18.04 9.97 22.64
N TYR A 15 17.55 11.12 22.18
CA TYR A 15 16.21 11.62 22.52
C TYR A 15 15.10 10.73 21.93
N LEU A 16 15.19 10.35 20.65
CA LEU A 16 14.22 9.46 20.01
C LEU A 16 14.17 8.07 20.67
N ASN A 17 15.33 7.52 21.04
CA ASN A 17 15.38 6.25 21.76
C ASN A 17 14.80 6.36 23.18
N ALA A 18 15.01 7.50 23.86
CA ALA A 18 14.47 7.74 25.20
C ALA A 18 12.94 7.97 25.21
N THR A 19 12.40 8.54 24.13
CA THR A 19 10.95 8.80 24.00
C THR A 19 10.17 7.65 23.37
N GLY A 20 10.85 6.58 22.93
CA GLY A 20 10.23 5.45 22.23
C GLY A 20 9.65 5.80 20.86
N ALA A 21 9.98 7.00 20.32
CA ALA A 21 9.55 7.40 18.99
C ALA A 21 10.28 6.59 17.93
N GLU A 22 9.54 5.90 17.08
CA GLU A 22 10.11 5.19 15.93
C GLU A 22 10.72 6.20 14.96
N ARG A 23 11.95 5.92 14.52
CA ARG A 23 12.56 6.71 13.46
C ARG A 23 11.92 6.38 12.13
N ASP A 24 11.59 7.43 11.37
CA ASP A 24 11.13 7.25 10.00
C ASP A 24 12.22 6.61 9.14
N LEU A 25 11.81 5.69 8.24
CA LEU A 25 12.68 4.97 7.30
C LEU A 25 13.59 5.93 6.50
N LEU A 26 13.05 7.07 6.07
CA LEU A 26 13.81 8.08 5.32
C LEU A 26 14.97 8.67 6.16
N THR A 27 14.75 8.84 7.46
CA THR A 27 15.79 9.32 8.37
C THR A 27 16.89 8.28 8.54
N LEU A 28 16.54 7.00 8.69
CA LEU A 28 17.50 5.89 8.81
C LEU A 28 18.35 5.73 7.54
N ILE A 29 17.75 5.88 6.37
CA ILE A 29 18.47 5.83 5.09
C ILE A 29 19.43 7.01 4.96
N LYS A 30 19.05 8.22 5.36
CA LYS A 30 19.92 9.41 5.36
C LYS A 30 21.09 9.26 6.33
N ASP A 31 20.84 8.68 7.50
CA ASP A 31 21.84 8.41 8.53
C ASP A 31 22.71 7.18 8.20
N LYS A 32 22.42 6.47 7.10
CA LYS A 32 23.07 5.24 6.66
C LYS A 32 23.00 4.10 7.68
N ASP A 33 21.98 4.10 8.52
CA ASP A 33 21.72 3.02 9.48
C ASP A 33 20.94 1.89 8.80
N ILE A 34 21.66 1.12 7.98
CA ILE A 34 21.09 0.06 7.15
C ILE A 34 20.45 -1.04 8.01
N THR A 35 21.05 -1.37 9.14
CA THR A 35 20.59 -2.45 10.03
C THR A 35 19.22 -2.14 10.64
N GLN A 36 19.05 -0.93 11.16
CA GLN A 36 17.75 -0.50 11.70
C GLN A 36 16.71 -0.34 10.60
N ALA A 37 17.11 0.19 9.43
CA ALA A 37 16.22 0.28 8.27
C ALA A 37 15.71 -1.11 7.81
N GLN A 38 16.60 -2.09 7.74
CA GLN A 38 16.22 -3.48 7.39
C GLN A 38 15.27 -4.09 8.44
N THR A 39 15.54 -3.89 9.72
CA THR A 39 14.66 -4.39 10.80
C THR A 39 13.28 -3.76 10.72
N LEU A 40 13.21 -2.47 10.46
CA LEU A 40 11.95 -1.74 10.32
C LEU A 40 11.16 -2.23 9.10
N MET A 41 11.83 -2.50 7.99
CA MET A 41 11.20 -3.09 6.80
C MET A 41 10.69 -4.51 7.06
N GLN A 42 11.45 -5.36 7.76
CA GLN A 42 11.03 -6.73 8.11
C GLN A 42 9.81 -6.75 9.03
N ASN A 43 9.78 -5.85 10.02
CA ASN A 43 8.60 -5.69 10.89
C ASN A 43 7.36 -5.29 10.09
N ARG A 44 7.51 -4.33 9.20
CA ARG A 44 6.44 -3.89 8.30
C ARG A 44 5.95 -5.00 7.36
N ASP A 45 6.86 -5.82 6.85
CA ASP A 45 6.52 -6.99 6.04
C ASP A 45 5.63 -7.96 6.80
N THR A 46 5.92 -8.19 8.07
CA THR A 46 5.11 -9.06 8.94
C THR A 46 3.71 -8.49 9.15
N GLU A 47 3.58 -7.19 9.39
CA GLU A 47 2.29 -6.52 9.54
C GLU A 47 1.45 -6.60 8.26
N VAL A 48 2.08 -6.36 7.10
CA VAL A 48 1.40 -6.47 5.78
C VAL A 48 0.91 -7.91 5.54
N LEU A 49 1.73 -8.92 5.85
CA LEU A 49 1.32 -10.32 5.73
C LEU A 49 0.15 -10.67 6.65
N GLN A 50 0.13 -10.13 7.88
CA GLN A 50 -1.00 -10.31 8.79
C GLN A 50 -2.26 -9.64 8.25
N ALA A 51 -2.15 -8.41 7.72
CA ALA A 51 -3.26 -7.70 7.12
C ALA A 51 -3.86 -8.47 5.92
N ILE A 52 -3.02 -9.00 5.03
CA ILE A 52 -3.45 -9.84 3.90
C ILE A 52 -4.20 -11.09 4.40
N GLN A 53 -3.70 -11.74 5.45
CA GLN A 53 -4.35 -12.92 6.03
C GLN A 53 -5.69 -12.61 6.66
N GLU A 54 -5.84 -11.45 7.30
CA GLU A 54 -7.11 -11.04 7.90
C GLU A 54 -8.12 -10.55 6.85
N TYR A 55 -7.62 -9.97 5.76
CA TYR A 55 -8.45 -9.52 4.65
C TYR A 55 -9.06 -10.69 3.85
N ASN A 56 -8.31 -11.78 3.69
CA ASN A 56 -8.78 -12.95 2.96
C ASN A 56 -9.52 -13.92 3.90
N PRO A 57 -10.83 -14.19 3.65
CA PRO A 57 -11.60 -15.11 4.47
C PRO A 57 -10.98 -16.51 4.61
N GLU A 58 -10.36 -17.02 3.55
CA GLU A 58 -9.75 -18.36 3.53
C GLU A 58 -8.49 -18.44 4.39
N LEU A 59 -7.73 -17.35 4.43
CA LEU A 59 -6.48 -17.25 5.19
C LEU A 59 -6.68 -16.73 6.62
N HIS A 60 -7.90 -16.32 6.97
CA HIS A 60 -8.21 -15.73 8.26
C HIS A 60 -7.82 -16.68 9.41
N ARG A 61 -7.24 -16.10 10.46
CA ARG A 61 -6.72 -16.86 11.63
C ARG A 61 -7.72 -17.83 12.25
N ILE A 62 -9.03 -17.56 12.14
CA ILE A 62 -10.07 -18.46 12.68
C ILE A 62 -10.06 -19.82 11.97
N MET A 63 -9.70 -19.85 10.67
CA MET A 63 -9.65 -21.07 9.88
C MET A 63 -8.52 -22.02 10.34
N ARG A 64 -7.45 -21.43 10.93
CA ARG A 64 -6.28 -22.16 11.42
C ARG A 64 -6.41 -22.61 12.89
N LYS A 65 -7.44 -22.16 13.62
CA LYS A 65 -7.67 -22.61 14.98
C LYS A 65 -8.03 -24.10 14.98
N ALA A 66 -7.45 -24.84 15.93
CA ALA A 66 -7.83 -26.23 16.17
C ALA A 66 -9.33 -26.33 16.51
N ASP A 67 -9.93 -27.48 16.18
CA ASP A 67 -11.29 -27.77 16.56
C ASP A 67 -11.39 -27.91 18.09
N LYS A 68 -12.52 -27.51 18.64
CA LYS A 68 -12.73 -27.59 20.09
C LYS A 68 -12.89 -29.07 20.50
N MET A 69 -12.24 -29.45 21.59
CA MET A 69 -12.43 -30.75 22.22
C MET A 69 -13.19 -30.55 23.52
N ARG A 70 -14.20 -31.37 23.76
CA ARG A 70 -14.86 -31.47 25.06
C ARG A 70 -14.12 -32.48 25.90
N LYS A 71 -13.94 -32.18 27.20
CA LYS A 71 -13.25 -33.08 28.14
C LYS A 71 -13.94 -34.45 28.14
N GLY A 72 -13.22 -35.52 27.77
CA GLY A 72 -13.74 -36.90 27.74
C GLY A 72 -14.65 -37.28 26.57
N GLN A 73 -14.72 -36.46 25.51
CA GLN A 73 -15.50 -36.76 24.32
C GLN A 73 -14.63 -36.69 23.06
N GLU A 74 -15.10 -37.31 21.97
CA GLU A 74 -14.46 -37.18 20.67
C GLU A 74 -14.44 -35.71 20.19
N PRO A 75 -13.37 -35.31 19.46
CA PRO A 75 -13.29 -33.96 18.88
C PRO A 75 -14.45 -33.77 17.92
N TYR A 76 -15.20 -32.69 18.10
CA TYR A 76 -16.24 -32.34 17.14
C TYR A 76 -15.76 -31.23 16.22
N ARG A 77 -16.08 -31.34 14.94
CA ARG A 77 -15.79 -30.34 13.93
C ARG A 77 -16.60 -29.09 14.22
N THR A 78 -15.91 -27.98 14.46
CA THR A 78 -16.52 -26.66 14.64
C THR A 78 -16.67 -25.98 13.29
N GLU A 79 -17.86 -25.56 12.94
CA GLU A 79 -18.03 -24.66 11.78
C GLU A 79 -17.36 -23.32 12.05
N LYS A 80 -16.42 -22.95 11.19
CA LYS A 80 -15.65 -21.72 11.29
C LYS A 80 -16.16 -20.76 10.23
N LEU A 81 -16.74 -19.64 10.66
CA LEU A 81 -17.27 -18.62 9.77
C LEU A 81 -16.36 -17.37 9.83
N PRO A 82 -15.45 -17.19 8.88
CA PRO A 82 -14.62 -16.01 8.82
C PRO A 82 -15.45 -14.80 8.38
N ARG A 83 -15.43 -13.74 9.19
CA ARG A 83 -16.07 -12.48 8.84
C ARG A 83 -14.99 -11.49 8.36
N ALA A 84 -14.84 -11.33 7.06
CA ALA A 84 -13.92 -10.39 6.45
C ALA A 84 -14.43 -8.94 6.55
N ARG A 85 -14.52 -8.40 7.78
CA ARG A 85 -15.01 -7.03 8.02
C ARG A 85 -14.15 -5.98 7.33
N GLN A 86 -12.83 -6.15 7.34
CA GLN A 86 -11.91 -5.23 6.65
C GLN A 86 -12.16 -5.20 5.15
N LYS A 87 -12.40 -6.35 4.54
CA LYS A 87 -12.77 -6.42 3.11
C LYS A 87 -14.05 -5.65 2.84
N TYR A 88 -15.07 -5.85 3.66
CA TYR A 88 -16.34 -5.14 3.52
C TYR A 88 -16.15 -3.62 3.65
N ILE A 89 -15.44 -3.15 4.69
CA ILE A 89 -15.17 -1.73 4.90
C ILE A 89 -14.41 -1.14 3.71
N ASN A 90 -13.37 -1.83 3.24
CA ASN A 90 -12.56 -1.37 2.11
C ASN A 90 -13.39 -1.27 0.80
N GLU A 91 -14.29 -2.23 0.53
CA GLU A 91 -15.16 -2.16 -0.65
C GLU A 91 -16.20 -1.02 -0.51
N VAL A 92 -16.73 -0.76 0.68
CA VAL A 92 -17.61 0.38 0.94
C VAL A 92 -16.87 1.70 0.74
N GLU A 93 -15.68 1.87 1.31
CA GLU A 93 -14.84 3.04 1.08
C GLU A 93 -14.49 3.23 -0.40
N LEU A 94 -14.14 2.14 -1.09
CA LEU A 94 -13.85 2.17 -2.52
C LEU A 94 -15.04 2.71 -3.31
N PHE A 95 -16.25 2.25 -2.97
CA PHE A 95 -17.48 2.70 -3.61
C PHE A 95 -17.72 4.20 -3.38
N PHE A 96 -17.58 4.68 -2.14
CA PHE A 96 -17.78 6.10 -1.82
C PHE A 96 -16.72 7.00 -2.45
N LEU A 97 -15.45 6.62 -2.43
CA LEU A 97 -14.35 7.46 -2.91
C LEU A 97 -14.18 7.42 -4.44
N LEU A 98 -14.34 6.25 -5.04
CA LEU A 98 -14.02 6.00 -6.45
C LEU A 98 -15.15 5.32 -7.22
N GLY A 99 -16.38 5.28 -6.67
CA GLY A 99 -17.56 4.75 -7.36
C GLY A 99 -17.85 5.53 -8.63
N ASN A 100 -17.77 6.84 -8.54
CA ASN A 100 -17.83 7.72 -9.70
C ASN A 100 -16.42 7.95 -10.28
N PRO A 101 -16.29 8.07 -11.62
CA PRO A 101 -15.03 8.41 -12.25
C PRO A 101 -14.55 9.80 -11.80
N ILE A 102 -13.27 9.92 -11.52
CA ILE A 102 -12.63 11.22 -11.27
C ILE A 102 -12.66 12.01 -12.58
N ARG A 103 -13.22 13.21 -12.53
CA ARG A 103 -13.28 14.14 -13.67
C ARG A 103 -12.44 15.36 -13.38
N TRP A 104 -11.64 15.74 -14.33
CA TRP A 104 -10.78 16.91 -14.24
C TRP A 104 -11.48 18.07 -14.95
N LYS A 105 -11.30 19.28 -14.43
CA LYS A 105 -11.80 20.52 -15.03
C LYS A 105 -10.67 21.54 -15.06
N LYS A 106 -10.65 22.38 -16.07
CA LYS A 106 -9.77 23.54 -16.09
C LYS A 106 -10.17 24.52 -14.98
N VAL A 107 -9.15 25.11 -14.34
CA VAL A 107 -9.35 26.21 -13.39
C VAL A 107 -9.25 27.50 -14.16
N ASN A 108 -10.25 28.37 -14.04
CA ASN A 108 -10.29 29.74 -14.62
C ASN A 108 -10.11 29.82 -16.14
N ASN A 109 -10.35 28.73 -16.87
CA ASN A 109 -10.09 28.67 -18.33
C ASN A 109 -8.66 29.07 -18.75
N GLU A 110 -7.70 29.02 -17.83
CA GLU A 110 -6.29 29.24 -18.15
C GLU A 110 -5.68 27.99 -18.77
N GLY A 111 -4.73 28.19 -19.67
CA GLY A 111 -4.02 27.14 -20.38
C GLY A 111 -4.66 26.76 -21.73
N SER A 112 -3.89 26.04 -22.55
CA SER A 112 -4.29 25.56 -23.86
C SER A 112 -5.37 24.49 -23.78
N ASP A 113 -6.40 24.55 -24.64
CA ASP A 113 -7.41 23.50 -24.76
C ASP A 113 -6.80 22.21 -25.27
N GLU A 114 -5.85 22.30 -26.20
CA GLU A 114 -5.12 21.18 -26.77
C GLU A 114 -4.35 20.39 -25.69
N ALA A 115 -3.68 21.09 -24.76
CA ALA A 115 -2.96 20.47 -23.66
C ALA A 115 -3.91 19.76 -22.70
N PHE A 116 -5.09 20.31 -22.45
CA PHE A 116 -6.10 19.70 -21.60
C PHE A 116 -6.72 18.46 -22.26
N GLU A 117 -6.98 18.51 -23.56
CA GLU A 117 -7.45 17.35 -24.32
C GLU A 117 -6.41 16.24 -24.36
N ALA A 118 -5.14 16.56 -24.62
CA ALA A 118 -4.04 15.61 -24.59
C ALA A 118 -3.90 14.94 -23.20
N TYR A 119 -4.07 15.72 -22.12
CA TYR A 119 -4.08 15.20 -20.76
C TYR A 119 -5.27 14.24 -20.51
N ASN A 120 -6.46 14.60 -20.94
CA ASN A 120 -7.63 13.73 -20.81
C ASN A 120 -7.45 12.44 -21.62
N GLN A 121 -6.90 12.52 -22.83
CA GLN A 121 -6.57 11.35 -23.63
C GLN A 121 -5.57 10.45 -22.91
N PHE A 122 -4.49 11.02 -22.37
CA PHE A 122 -3.52 10.28 -21.54
C PHE A 122 -4.18 9.54 -20.36
N LEU A 123 -5.13 10.20 -19.65
CA LEU A 123 -5.85 9.56 -18.54
C LEU A 123 -6.73 8.40 -19.00
N GLN A 124 -7.32 8.48 -20.19
CA GLN A 124 -8.09 7.40 -20.79
C GLN A 124 -7.19 6.23 -21.21
N ASP A 125 -6.12 6.51 -21.95
CA ASP A 125 -5.17 5.51 -22.44
C ASP A 125 -4.52 4.73 -21.30
N THR A 126 -4.16 5.42 -20.22
CA THR A 126 -3.61 4.80 -19.01
C THR A 126 -4.67 4.14 -18.12
N ARG A 127 -5.94 4.20 -18.49
CA ARG A 127 -7.07 3.70 -17.68
C ARG A 127 -6.99 4.18 -16.23
N PHE A 128 -6.75 5.47 -16.05
CA PHE A 128 -6.45 6.09 -14.76
C PHE A 128 -7.44 5.70 -13.66
N ASN A 129 -8.75 5.82 -13.90
CA ASN A 129 -9.78 5.49 -12.91
C ASN A 129 -9.76 4.01 -12.50
N VAL A 130 -9.49 3.11 -13.45
CA VAL A 130 -9.37 1.66 -13.16
C VAL A 130 -8.15 1.39 -12.31
N SER A 131 -7.00 2.00 -12.65
CA SER A 131 -5.75 1.85 -11.89
C SER A 131 -5.87 2.44 -10.48
N MET A 132 -6.63 3.55 -10.30
CA MET A 132 -6.90 4.13 -8.97
C MET A 132 -7.76 3.20 -8.11
N ARG A 133 -8.84 2.64 -8.65
CA ARG A 133 -9.68 1.67 -7.93
C ARG A 133 -8.87 0.44 -7.52
N LYS A 134 -8.02 -0.06 -8.42
CA LYS A 134 -7.13 -1.19 -8.13
C LYS A 134 -6.14 -0.85 -7.02
N ALA A 135 -5.49 0.32 -7.09
CA ALA A 135 -4.56 0.78 -6.07
C ALA A 135 -5.24 0.94 -4.70
N LYS A 136 -6.43 1.58 -4.63
CA LYS A 136 -7.18 1.73 -3.37
C LYS A 136 -7.56 0.38 -2.77
N ARG A 137 -8.03 -0.57 -3.59
CA ARG A 137 -8.39 -1.91 -3.10
C ARG A 137 -7.19 -2.63 -2.50
N ILE A 138 -6.04 -2.56 -3.17
CA ILE A 138 -4.79 -3.16 -2.69
C ILE A 138 -4.30 -2.46 -1.43
N ALA A 139 -4.28 -1.13 -1.41
CA ALA A 139 -3.87 -0.37 -0.23
C ALA A 139 -4.75 -0.66 1.00
N GLY A 140 -6.04 -0.92 0.81
CA GLY A 140 -6.93 -1.32 1.90
C GLY A 140 -6.70 -2.75 2.40
N ALA A 141 -6.09 -3.62 1.58
CA ALA A 141 -5.76 -5.00 1.95
C ALA A 141 -4.34 -5.14 2.50
N GLU A 142 -3.39 -4.42 1.91
CA GLU A 142 -1.95 -4.56 2.16
C GLU A 142 -1.35 -3.35 2.88
N THR A 143 -2.20 -2.40 3.31
CA THR A 143 -1.84 -1.12 3.93
C THR A 143 -1.10 -0.15 3.02
N GLU A 144 -0.40 -0.65 2.00
CA GLU A 144 0.37 0.16 1.06
C GLU A 144 0.32 -0.40 -0.37
N CYS A 145 0.48 0.49 -1.33
CA CYS A 145 0.74 0.16 -2.73
C CYS A 145 1.42 1.33 -3.42
N ALA A 146 2.07 1.06 -4.54
CA ALA A 146 2.65 2.10 -5.38
C ALA A 146 2.15 1.98 -6.82
N LYS A 147 2.17 3.08 -7.55
CA LYS A 147 1.89 3.10 -9.00
C LYS A 147 3.18 3.44 -9.74
N LEU A 148 3.61 2.54 -10.60
CA LEU A 148 4.73 2.77 -11.50
C LEU A 148 4.21 3.17 -12.87
N TYR A 149 4.67 4.31 -13.36
CA TYR A 149 4.45 4.75 -14.73
C TYR A 149 5.68 4.39 -15.55
N HIS A 150 5.53 3.40 -16.41
CA HIS A 150 6.60 2.93 -17.29
C HIS A 150 6.39 3.48 -18.70
N ILE A 151 7.36 4.26 -19.17
CA ILE A 151 7.37 4.84 -20.51
C ILE A 151 8.16 3.88 -21.41
N TYR A 152 7.56 3.46 -22.51
CA TYR A 152 8.19 2.61 -23.51
C TYR A 152 7.82 3.09 -24.91
N ARG A 153 8.53 2.60 -25.91
CA ARG A 153 8.18 2.85 -27.32
C ARG A 153 7.50 1.61 -27.87
N ASP A 154 6.41 1.83 -28.59
CA ASP A 154 5.71 0.77 -29.31
C ASP A 154 6.48 0.35 -30.58
N GLU A 155 5.93 -0.59 -31.34
CA GLU A 155 6.51 -1.10 -32.59
C GLU A 155 6.66 0.01 -33.65
N ASN A 156 5.90 1.09 -33.54
CA ASN A 156 5.95 2.26 -34.42
C ASN A 156 6.84 3.39 -33.85
N PHE A 157 7.66 3.11 -32.83
CA PHE A 157 8.51 4.07 -32.13
C PHE A 157 7.75 5.21 -31.44
N GLN A 158 6.42 5.11 -31.28
CA GLN A 158 5.63 6.10 -30.56
C GLN A 158 5.76 5.89 -29.04
N PRO A 159 5.89 6.99 -28.26
CA PRO A 159 5.97 6.89 -26.80
C PRO A 159 4.62 6.43 -26.23
N GLN A 160 4.65 5.39 -25.45
CA GLN A 160 3.51 4.81 -24.75
C GLN A 160 3.76 4.79 -23.24
N VAL A 161 2.70 4.90 -22.46
CA VAL A 161 2.77 4.84 -21.00
C VAL A 161 1.97 3.66 -20.49
N LYS A 162 2.62 2.78 -19.74
CA LYS A 162 1.98 1.68 -19.04
C LYS A 162 1.96 1.95 -17.54
N VAL A 163 0.79 1.83 -16.93
CA VAL A 163 0.63 1.98 -15.49
C VAL A 163 0.55 0.61 -14.83
N VAL A 164 1.44 0.35 -13.88
CA VAL A 164 1.49 -0.89 -13.11
C VAL A 164 1.28 -0.55 -11.63
N VAL A 165 0.35 -1.25 -10.97
CA VAL A 165 0.18 -1.17 -9.52
C VAL A 165 1.07 -2.21 -8.87
N ILE A 166 2.01 -1.74 -8.08
CA ILE A 166 3.01 -2.53 -7.35
C ILE A 166 2.51 -2.76 -5.93
N CYS A 167 2.61 -3.97 -5.45
CA CYS A 167 2.17 -4.36 -4.12
C CYS A 167 2.95 -5.59 -3.63
N LYS A 168 2.95 -5.80 -2.33
CA LYS A 168 3.69 -6.89 -1.66
C LYS A 168 3.26 -8.28 -2.13
N SER A 169 1.95 -8.51 -2.29
CA SER A 169 1.41 -9.79 -2.75
C SER A 169 1.88 -10.20 -4.15
N LYS A 170 2.43 -9.26 -4.93
CA LYS A 170 2.99 -9.51 -6.25
C LYS A 170 4.51 -9.65 -6.25
N GLY A 171 5.15 -9.69 -5.08
CA GLY A 171 6.58 -9.90 -4.94
C GLY A 171 7.43 -8.65 -5.16
N TYR A 172 6.86 -7.45 -4.91
CA TYR A 172 7.59 -6.19 -4.99
C TYR A 172 7.84 -5.61 -3.59
#